data_76aa8b5adcadb7901142b4b424ae5912
#
_entry.id   76aa8b5adcadb7901142b4b424ae5912
#
_cell.length_a   1.000
_cell.length_b   1.000
_cell.length_c   1.000
_cell.angle_alpha   90.00
_cell.angle_beta   90.00
_cell.angle_gamma   90.00
#
_symmetry.space_group_name_H-M   'P 1'
#
loop_
_entity.id
_entity.type
_entity.pdbx_description
1 polymer ?
#
loop_
_entity_poly.entity_id
_entity_poly.type
_entity_poly.pdbx_seq_one_letter_code
_entity_poly.pdbx_strand_id
1 'polypeptide(L)'
;MKLVSYLESTYLKTPDEASLSNKETAGIITKLVNQAIEYDFKLVMIRANHIKLAQQIISQKKSYLLIGTVVDFPFGSSSTLNKVNEAKIALELGADEIDYVADYNGFKQGLFEKFDNDIRSGTMLGF
;
A
#
# COMPACT_ATOMS: atom_id res chain seq x y z
N MET A 1 -18.70 4.04 -18.60
CA MET A 1 -17.65 4.07 -17.54
C MET A 1 -18.23 3.50 -16.27
N LYS A 2 -17.68 2.41 -15.75
CA LYS A 2 -18.13 1.85 -14.47
C LYS A 2 -17.36 2.56 -13.34
N LEU A 3 -18.04 3.26 -12.45
CA LEU A 3 -17.40 3.96 -11.31
C LEU A 3 -16.54 3.02 -10.45
N VAL A 4 -16.97 1.79 -10.26
CA VAL A 4 -16.28 0.78 -9.44
C VAL A 4 -14.83 0.51 -9.90
N SER A 5 -14.54 0.64 -11.20
CA SER A 5 -13.18 0.44 -11.73
C SER A 5 -12.18 1.55 -11.34
N TYR A 6 -12.63 2.54 -10.60
CA TYR A 6 -11.81 3.61 -10.01
C TYR A 6 -11.78 3.53 -8.47
N LEU A 7 -12.53 2.59 -7.88
CA LEU A 7 -12.59 2.44 -6.43
C LEU A 7 -11.50 1.49 -5.93
N GLU A 8 -11.02 1.80 -4.75
CA GLU A 8 -10.06 1.01 -4.00
C GLU A 8 -10.68 0.55 -2.69
N SER A 9 -10.33 -0.65 -2.26
CA SER A 9 -10.73 -1.16 -0.95
C SER A 9 -9.50 -1.21 -0.05
N THR A 10 -9.59 -0.57 1.12
CA THR A 10 -8.42 -0.30 1.97
C THR A 10 -8.56 -0.91 3.35
N TYR A 11 -7.50 -1.60 3.80
CA TYR A 11 -7.31 -1.99 5.20
C TYR A 11 -5.84 -1.87 5.60
N LEU A 12 -5.52 -0.90 6.46
CA LEU A 12 -4.15 -0.56 6.86
C LEU A 12 -3.88 -0.66 8.37
N LYS A 13 -4.87 -1.05 9.18
CA LYS A 13 -4.66 -1.26 10.61
C LYS A 13 -3.69 -2.41 10.84
N THR A 14 -2.77 -2.21 11.78
CA THR A 14 -1.95 -3.31 12.30
C THR A 14 -2.79 -4.20 13.23
N PRO A 15 -2.37 -5.45 13.50
CA PRO A 15 -3.03 -6.30 14.49
C PRO A 15 -3.19 -5.60 15.85
N ASP A 16 -2.15 -4.90 16.32
CA ASP A 16 -2.18 -4.19 17.61
C ASP A 16 -3.19 -3.03 17.61
N GLU A 17 -3.21 -2.21 16.54
CA GLU A 17 -4.20 -1.11 16.41
C GLU A 17 -5.65 -1.61 16.36
N ALA A 18 -5.85 -2.80 15.81
CA ALA A 18 -7.17 -3.42 15.71
C ALA A 18 -7.52 -4.31 16.92
N SER A 19 -6.58 -4.56 17.83
CA SER A 19 -6.70 -5.55 18.92
C SER A 19 -7.06 -6.95 18.41
N LEU A 20 -6.41 -7.37 17.31
CA LEU A 20 -6.66 -8.64 16.63
C LEU A 20 -5.36 -9.47 16.57
N SER A 21 -5.53 -10.78 16.46
CA SER A 21 -4.42 -11.68 16.11
C SER A 21 -4.03 -11.56 14.63
N ASN A 22 -2.85 -12.03 14.29
CA ASN A 22 -2.41 -12.12 12.90
C ASN A 22 -3.36 -12.97 12.05
N LYS A 23 -3.94 -14.03 12.62
CA LYS A 23 -4.90 -14.91 11.93
C LYS A 23 -6.22 -14.18 11.63
N GLU A 24 -6.72 -13.41 12.58
CA GLU A 24 -7.95 -12.62 12.39
C GLU A 24 -7.71 -11.52 11.36
N THR A 25 -6.57 -10.85 11.41
CA THR A 25 -6.18 -9.85 10.40
C THR A 25 -6.08 -10.46 9.00
N ALA A 26 -5.45 -11.63 8.86
CA ALA A 26 -5.41 -12.36 7.59
C ALA A 26 -6.81 -12.73 7.07
N GLY A 27 -7.74 -13.06 7.97
CA GLY A 27 -9.16 -13.29 7.63
C GLY A 27 -9.85 -12.05 7.07
N ILE A 28 -9.57 -10.87 7.65
CA ILE A 28 -10.08 -9.58 7.15
C ILE A 28 -9.52 -9.29 5.76
N ILE A 29 -8.21 -9.45 5.55
CA ILE A 29 -7.58 -9.26 4.24
C ILE A 29 -8.17 -10.20 3.20
N THR A 30 -8.36 -11.48 3.54
CA THR A 30 -8.99 -12.47 2.66
C THR A 30 -10.39 -12.02 2.23
N LYS A 31 -11.20 -11.56 3.18
CA LYS A 31 -12.54 -11.04 2.89
C LYS A 31 -12.50 -9.79 2.01
N LEU A 32 -11.61 -8.85 2.32
CA LEU A 32 -11.41 -7.60 1.56
C LEU A 32 -11.09 -7.90 0.10
N VAL A 33 -10.09 -8.78 -0.15
CA VAL A 33 -9.66 -9.14 -1.52
C VAL A 33 -10.79 -9.84 -2.28
N ASN A 34 -11.50 -10.77 -1.64
CA ASN A 34 -12.63 -11.45 -2.28
C ASN A 34 -13.76 -10.49 -2.64
N GLN A 35 -14.10 -9.55 -1.77
CA GLN A 35 -15.11 -8.52 -2.05
C GLN A 35 -14.67 -7.59 -3.17
N ALA A 36 -13.40 -7.16 -3.17
CA ALA A 36 -12.88 -6.31 -4.23
C ALA A 36 -12.92 -6.98 -5.61
N ILE A 37 -12.67 -8.28 -5.66
CA ILE A 37 -12.82 -9.08 -6.90
C ILE A 37 -14.29 -9.18 -7.31
N GLU A 38 -15.18 -9.48 -6.36
CA GLU A 38 -16.64 -9.65 -6.63
C GLU A 38 -17.27 -8.36 -7.18
N TYR A 39 -16.83 -7.21 -6.68
CA TYR A 39 -17.38 -5.91 -7.09
C TYR A 39 -16.57 -5.18 -8.18
N ASP A 40 -15.59 -5.84 -8.80
CA ASP A 40 -14.75 -5.27 -9.86
C ASP A 40 -14.01 -3.97 -9.43
N PHE A 41 -13.52 -3.91 -8.21
CA PHE A 41 -12.70 -2.78 -7.76
C PHE A 41 -11.36 -2.74 -8.51
N LYS A 42 -10.78 -1.54 -8.62
CA LYS A 42 -9.48 -1.34 -9.26
C LYS A 42 -8.36 -2.01 -8.47
N LEU A 43 -8.36 -1.82 -7.15
CA LEU A 43 -7.20 -2.11 -6.32
C LEU A 43 -7.62 -2.41 -4.86
N VAL A 44 -6.83 -3.22 -4.19
CA VAL A 44 -6.83 -3.31 -2.73
C VAL A 44 -5.58 -2.62 -2.18
N MET A 45 -5.78 -1.70 -1.21
CA MET A 45 -4.69 -1.03 -0.50
C MET A 45 -4.49 -1.72 0.85
N ILE A 46 -3.36 -2.40 1.00
CA ILE A 46 -3.03 -3.23 2.17
C ILE A 46 -1.58 -3.03 2.60
N ARG A 47 -1.23 -3.40 3.83
CA ARG A 47 0.16 -3.41 4.27
C ARG A 47 0.98 -4.46 3.53
N ALA A 48 2.28 -4.20 3.34
CA ALA A 48 3.19 -5.02 2.53
C ALA A 48 3.26 -6.48 2.98
N ASN A 49 3.14 -6.77 4.28
CA ASN A 49 3.14 -8.14 4.82
C ASN A 49 1.94 -9.00 4.38
N HIS A 50 0.91 -8.39 3.79
CA HIS A 50 -0.28 -9.09 3.27
C HIS A 50 -0.26 -9.27 1.74
N ILE A 51 0.71 -8.71 1.03
CA ILE A 51 0.78 -8.77 -0.44
C ILE A 51 0.76 -10.22 -0.94
N LYS A 52 1.57 -11.10 -0.34
CA LYS A 52 1.62 -12.51 -0.76
C LYS A 52 0.29 -13.25 -0.59
N LEU A 53 -0.43 -12.98 0.49
CA LEU A 53 -1.77 -13.53 0.70
C LEU A 53 -2.75 -13.05 -0.38
N ALA A 54 -2.75 -11.75 -0.66
CA ALA A 54 -3.59 -11.16 -1.71
C ALA A 54 -3.27 -11.75 -3.09
N GLN A 55 -2.00 -11.87 -3.45
CA GLN A 55 -1.56 -12.49 -4.72
C GLN A 55 -2.07 -13.91 -4.89
N GLN A 56 -2.01 -14.72 -3.83
CA GLN A 56 -2.51 -16.11 -3.86
C GLN A 56 -4.01 -16.14 -4.20
N ILE A 57 -4.81 -15.29 -3.55
CA ILE A 57 -6.27 -15.23 -3.80
C ILE A 57 -6.56 -14.74 -5.21
N ILE A 58 -5.90 -13.66 -5.66
CA ILE A 58 -6.08 -13.07 -6.98
C ILE A 58 -5.72 -14.08 -8.07
N SER A 59 -4.61 -14.79 -7.92
CA SER A 59 -4.15 -15.82 -8.85
C SER A 59 -5.12 -16.99 -8.92
N GLN A 60 -5.59 -17.52 -7.78
CA GLN A 60 -6.57 -18.61 -7.72
C GLN A 60 -7.88 -18.24 -8.42
N LYS A 61 -8.30 -16.99 -8.30
CA LYS A 61 -9.53 -16.48 -8.92
C LYS A 61 -9.32 -15.95 -10.35
N LYS A 62 -8.08 -15.95 -10.86
CA LYS A 62 -7.72 -15.40 -12.18
C LYS A 62 -8.23 -13.97 -12.36
N SER A 63 -8.13 -13.16 -11.31
CA SER A 63 -8.58 -11.77 -11.31
C SER A 63 -7.47 -10.81 -11.77
N TYR A 64 -7.86 -9.64 -12.26
CA TYR A 64 -6.98 -8.52 -12.63
C TYR A 64 -6.91 -7.45 -11.54
N LEU A 65 -7.41 -7.74 -10.32
CA LEU A 65 -7.35 -6.84 -9.18
C LEU A 65 -5.89 -6.48 -8.87
N LEU A 66 -5.60 -5.19 -8.78
CA LEU A 66 -4.28 -4.68 -8.44
C LEU A 66 -4.06 -4.66 -6.92
N ILE A 67 -2.80 -4.66 -6.52
CA ILE A 67 -2.37 -4.57 -5.13
C ILE A 67 -1.58 -3.29 -4.94
N GLY A 68 -2.10 -2.40 -4.08
CA GLY A 68 -1.38 -1.25 -3.56
C GLY A 68 -0.89 -1.47 -2.15
N THR A 69 0.18 -0.77 -1.79
CA THR A 69 0.67 -0.73 -0.42
C THR A 69 1.16 0.68 -0.07
N VAL A 70 1.45 0.90 1.20
CA VAL A 70 1.90 2.19 1.73
C VAL A 70 3.39 2.15 2.05
N VAL A 71 4.04 3.31 1.96
CA VAL A 71 5.43 3.53 2.34
C VAL A 71 5.49 4.61 3.41
N ASP A 72 6.13 4.29 4.54
CA ASP A 72 6.29 5.15 5.72
C ASP A 72 4.97 5.69 6.28
N PHE A 73 3.94 4.87 6.23
CA PHE A 73 2.60 5.22 6.70
C PHE A 73 2.46 5.01 8.22
N PRO A 74 1.83 5.94 8.96
CA PRO A 74 1.13 7.13 8.46
C PRO A 74 1.96 8.42 8.52
N PHE A 75 3.19 8.42 9.03
CA PHE A 75 3.85 9.64 9.50
C PHE A 75 4.79 10.30 8.48
N GLY A 76 5.32 9.56 7.51
CA GLY A 76 6.25 10.09 6.49
C GLY A 76 7.57 10.64 7.08
N SER A 77 7.93 10.23 8.30
CA SER A 77 9.03 10.83 9.08
C SER A 77 10.37 10.08 8.98
N SER A 78 10.39 8.93 8.33
CA SER A 78 11.61 8.18 8.10
C SER A 78 12.54 8.89 7.11
N SER A 79 13.81 8.49 7.08
CA SER A 79 14.74 8.99 6.08
C SER A 79 14.30 8.59 4.67
N THR A 80 14.60 9.42 3.67
CA THR A 80 14.33 9.10 2.26
C THR A 80 14.93 7.74 1.85
N LEU A 81 16.12 7.40 2.35
CA LEU A 81 16.74 6.10 2.09
C LEU A 81 15.88 4.94 2.62
N ASN A 82 15.35 5.05 3.84
CA ASN A 82 14.49 4.02 4.42
C ASN A 82 13.20 3.86 3.62
N LYS A 83 12.58 4.96 3.21
CA LYS A 83 11.36 4.94 2.37
C LYS A 83 11.62 4.29 1.01
N VAL A 84 12.74 4.63 0.36
CA VAL A 84 13.14 4.01 -0.92
C VAL A 84 13.38 2.52 -0.77
N ASN A 85 14.01 2.08 0.33
CA ASN A 85 14.20 0.65 0.60
C ASN A 85 12.87 -0.06 0.87
N GLU A 86 11.97 0.55 1.64
CA GLU A 86 10.62 0.01 1.87
C GLU A 86 9.84 -0.14 0.56
N ALA A 87 9.89 0.87 -0.32
CA ALA A 87 9.27 0.82 -1.63
C ALA A 87 9.86 -0.28 -2.54
N LYS A 88 11.18 -0.46 -2.52
CA LYS A 88 11.84 -1.58 -3.26
C LYS A 88 11.37 -2.94 -2.75
N ILE A 89 11.27 -3.11 -1.45
CA ILE A 89 10.74 -4.35 -0.85
C ILE A 89 9.29 -4.58 -1.29
N ALA A 90 8.46 -3.54 -1.31
CA ALA A 90 7.08 -3.62 -1.79
C ALA A 90 7.01 -4.07 -3.26
N LEU A 91 7.89 -3.54 -4.12
CA LEU A 91 8.01 -3.95 -5.52
C LEU A 91 8.39 -5.43 -5.64
N GLU A 92 9.41 -5.88 -4.90
CA GLU A 92 9.85 -7.28 -4.87
C GLU A 92 8.77 -8.24 -4.37
N LEU A 93 7.92 -7.78 -3.45
CA LEU A 93 6.75 -8.53 -2.98
C LEU A 93 5.63 -8.59 -4.01
N GLY A 94 5.64 -7.69 -5.01
CA GLY A 94 4.69 -7.65 -6.11
C GLY A 94 3.55 -6.65 -5.90
N ALA A 95 3.81 -5.51 -5.28
CA ALA A 95 2.89 -4.38 -5.30
C ALA A 95 2.85 -3.76 -6.71
N ASP A 96 1.67 -3.37 -7.16
CA ASP A 96 1.44 -2.69 -8.44
C ASP A 96 1.47 -1.16 -8.27
N GLU A 97 1.02 -0.67 -7.12
CA GLU A 97 1.00 0.76 -6.77
C GLU A 97 1.51 0.97 -5.34
N ILE A 98 2.07 2.14 -5.05
CA ILE A 98 2.44 2.55 -3.70
C ILE A 98 1.86 3.93 -3.36
N ASP A 99 1.38 4.07 -2.12
CA ASP A 99 1.07 5.35 -1.51
C ASP A 99 2.26 5.78 -0.65
N TYR A 100 3.04 6.71 -1.19
CA TYR A 100 4.27 7.19 -0.57
C TYR A 100 3.96 8.38 0.35
N VAL A 101 4.17 8.23 1.65
CA VAL A 101 3.94 9.32 2.59
C VAL A 101 5.12 10.29 2.56
N ALA A 102 4.90 11.49 2.02
CA ALA A 102 5.90 12.53 1.92
C ALA A 102 6.32 13.08 3.31
N ASP A 103 7.51 13.67 3.39
CA ASP A 103 7.98 14.38 4.62
C ASP A 103 7.23 15.70 4.83
N TYR A 104 5.92 15.60 5.13
CA TYR A 104 5.06 16.76 5.32
C TYR A 104 5.46 17.63 6.54
N ASN A 105 6.15 17.05 7.52
CA ASN A 105 6.69 17.81 8.64
C ASN A 105 7.87 18.67 8.20
N GLY A 106 8.77 18.15 7.36
CA GLY A 106 9.83 18.93 6.73
C GLY A 106 9.26 20.08 5.89
N PHE A 107 8.20 19.80 5.11
CA PHE A 107 7.50 20.84 4.35
C PHE A 107 6.95 21.95 5.24
N LYS A 108 6.26 21.62 6.34
CA LYS A 108 5.74 22.61 7.30
C LYS A 108 6.82 23.45 7.95
N GLN A 109 8.04 22.92 8.06
CA GLN A 109 9.21 23.64 8.61
C GLN A 109 9.96 24.46 7.55
N GLY A 110 9.49 24.47 6.30
CA GLY A 110 10.14 25.20 5.19
C GLY A 110 11.33 24.45 4.56
N LEU A 111 11.52 23.18 4.86
CA LEU A 111 12.60 22.34 4.30
C LEU A 111 12.21 21.82 2.91
N PHE A 112 11.94 22.72 1.97
CA PHE A 112 11.34 22.39 0.67
C PHE A 112 12.26 21.55 -0.21
N GLU A 113 13.56 21.77 -0.22
CA GLU A 113 14.51 20.96 -0.99
C GLU A 113 14.54 19.50 -0.50
N LYS A 114 14.51 19.33 0.83
CA LYS A 114 14.43 17.99 1.43
C LYS A 114 13.15 17.28 1.06
N PHE A 115 12.02 17.98 1.13
CA PHE A 115 10.70 17.47 0.75
C PHE A 115 10.65 17.07 -0.74
N ASP A 116 11.16 17.93 -1.64
CA ASP A 116 11.21 17.66 -3.08
C ASP A 116 12.08 16.43 -3.38
N ASN A 117 13.26 16.34 -2.78
CA ASN A 117 14.14 15.18 -2.93
C ASN A 117 13.50 13.88 -2.43
N ASP A 118 12.77 13.95 -1.32
CA ASP A 118 12.06 12.79 -0.76
C ASP A 118 11.02 12.24 -1.76
N ILE A 119 10.18 13.10 -2.33
CA ILE A 119 9.18 12.72 -3.34
C ILE A 119 9.84 12.21 -4.62
N ARG A 120 10.84 12.93 -5.15
CA ARG A 120 11.55 12.51 -6.37
C ARG A 120 12.15 11.11 -6.23
N SER A 121 12.77 10.84 -5.08
CA SER A 121 13.39 9.54 -4.82
C SER A 121 12.35 8.40 -4.82
N GLY A 122 11.15 8.63 -4.33
CA GLY A 122 10.05 7.67 -4.39
C GLY A 122 9.53 7.46 -5.80
N THR A 123 9.31 8.53 -6.56
CA THR A 123 8.76 8.46 -7.93
C THR A 123 9.71 7.85 -8.96
N MET A 124 11.03 7.88 -8.73
CA MET A 124 12.03 7.27 -9.61
C MET A 124 12.02 5.73 -9.59
N LEU A 125 11.26 5.09 -8.73
CA LEU A 125 11.18 3.63 -8.63
C LEU A 125 10.30 2.98 -9.72
N GLY A 126 9.53 3.76 -10.46
CA GLY A 126 8.77 3.29 -11.62
C GLY A 126 7.49 2.54 -11.30
N PHE A 127 6.88 2.85 -10.19
CA PHE A 127 5.53 2.36 -9.86
C PHE A 127 4.45 3.06 -10.69
#